data_e0890bd0e9aaec751aee726a5a7d3839
#
_entry.id   e0890bd0e9aaec751aee726a5a7d3839
#
_cell.length_a   1.000
_cell.length_b   1.000
_cell.length_c   1.000
_cell.angle_alpha   90.00
_cell.angle_beta   90.00
_cell.angle_gamma   90.00
#
_symmetry.space_group_name_H-M   'P 1'
#
loop_
_entity.id
_entity.type
_entity.pdbx_description
1 polymer ?
#
loop_
_entity_poly.entity_id
_entity_poly.type
_entity_poly.pdbx_seq_one_letter_code
_entity_poly.pdbx_strand_id
1 'polypeptide(L)'
;MKPIVVFILLLLTACSEPLDTASARQEKHAAQTTIIRDSFGVPHIYGKTDTDAVFGLLYAQCEDDFQRVEDNYIWAIGRLAEVEGQSAIYSDLRAKLFMTTDEAKAMYEKAPEDIKALCMAFADGINYYLKTHPEVRPKLIDHFEPWMPMYFSEGSIGGDIERISEKKIRAFYENGAALPKEEALAIARAASEEEPAGSNGIAISGAHTKNGNAMLLINPHTSFFFRGEVHVNSEEGLAAYGAVTWGQFFVYQGFNEKTAWMHTSTYTDVMDEYLETIIKNDSGLFYQYGEEQREVSVSEVRLKFKDSLGIIQEKSFPKYRTHHGPITHMEAGQWVASAMMWDPVTALKQSFIRTKQDNYKGFKAMMDLRTNSSNNTVYADAEGNIAYFHGNFIPKRDVTFDFTQPVDGSNPATDWQGLHTVEENILLLNPENGWLQNCNSTPYTAALQYSPKPEDYPVYMSKDQENFRGVHAISLLSEINQIDLDGLITLAHDPFLPAFEALIPGLVSAFDQWGQPSGEMNAAIEVLRQWDFKTSEDSVAMTLAHFYGTLYGTKGQATFCHVRYGTHDLFWQ
;
A
#
# COMPACT_ATOMS: atom_id res chain seq x y z
N MET A 1 4.44 -74.26 -55.87
CA MET A 1 4.09 -72.81 -55.68
C MET A 1 3.39 -72.68 -54.36
N LYS A 2 4.04 -72.09 -53.34
CA LYS A 2 3.42 -71.81 -52.08
C LYS A 2 3.02 -70.30 -52.05
N PRO A 3 1.84 -69.91 -51.62
CA PRO A 3 1.46 -68.47 -51.49
C PRO A 3 2.11 -67.87 -50.28
N ILE A 4 2.76 -66.71 -50.49
CA ILE A 4 3.26 -65.84 -49.44
C ILE A 4 2.09 -64.97 -48.99
N VAL A 5 1.69 -65.15 -47.70
CA VAL A 5 0.73 -64.24 -47.02
C VAL A 5 1.52 -63.08 -46.42
N VAL A 6 1.33 -61.88 -46.94
CA VAL A 6 1.89 -60.63 -46.38
C VAL A 6 0.93 -60.12 -45.34
N PHE A 7 1.37 -60.12 -44.08
CA PHE A 7 0.66 -59.46 -42.96
C PHE A 7 1.04 -57.98 -42.95
N ILE A 8 0.12 -57.12 -43.32
CA ILE A 8 0.27 -55.68 -43.15
C ILE A 8 -0.13 -55.33 -41.69
N LEU A 9 0.88 -55.02 -40.88
CA LEU A 9 0.68 -54.51 -39.52
C LEU A 9 0.34 -53.00 -39.66
N LEU A 10 -0.93 -52.63 -39.49
CA LEU A 10 -1.37 -51.25 -39.34
C LEU A 10 -0.97 -50.78 -37.93
N LEU A 11 0.12 -50.03 -37.82
CA LEU A 11 0.45 -49.22 -36.68
C LEU A 11 -0.51 -48.04 -36.59
N LEU A 12 -1.54 -48.16 -35.77
CA LEU A 12 -2.33 -47.03 -35.28
C LEU A 12 -1.43 -46.20 -34.36
N THR A 13 -0.74 -45.21 -34.90
CA THR A 13 -0.20 -44.09 -34.07
C THR A 13 -1.40 -43.29 -33.61
N ALA A 14 -1.83 -43.54 -32.36
CA ALA A 14 -2.66 -42.59 -31.66
C ALA A 14 -1.81 -41.31 -31.48
N CYS A 15 -2.08 -40.28 -32.27
CA CYS A 15 -1.68 -38.94 -31.93
C CYS A 15 -2.39 -38.60 -30.63
N SER A 16 -1.72 -38.79 -29.48
CA SER A 16 -2.08 -38.08 -28.26
C SER A 16 -1.72 -36.64 -28.53
N GLU A 17 -2.72 -35.76 -28.67
CA GLU A 17 -2.51 -34.32 -28.57
C GLU A 17 -1.66 -34.09 -27.31
N PRO A 18 -0.69 -33.18 -27.34
CA PRO A 18 0.04 -32.84 -26.11
C PRO A 18 -0.99 -32.40 -25.08
N LEU A 19 -1.07 -33.13 -23.95
CA LEU A 19 -1.90 -32.74 -22.83
C LEU A 19 -1.59 -31.27 -22.54
N ASP A 20 -2.59 -30.40 -22.61
CA ASP A 20 -2.48 -29.02 -22.14
C ASP A 20 -2.20 -29.08 -20.63
N THR A 21 -0.90 -28.98 -20.29
CA THR A 21 -0.42 -29.13 -18.92
C THR A 21 -1.00 -28.05 -17.99
N ALA A 22 -1.31 -26.87 -18.54
CA ALA A 22 -1.95 -25.79 -17.80
C ALA A 22 -3.40 -26.15 -17.45
N SER A 23 -4.18 -26.63 -18.43
CA SER A 23 -5.57 -27.04 -18.20
C SER A 23 -5.66 -28.20 -17.18
N ALA A 24 -4.76 -29.18 -17.27
CA ALA A 24 -4.73 -30.30 -16.31
C ALA A 24 -4.36 -29.84 -14.88
N ARG A 25 -3.47 -28.85 -14.74
CA ARG A 25 -3.12 -28.25 -13.45
C ARG A 25 -4.29 -27.48 -12.85
N GLN A 26 -4.97 -26.66 -13.65
CA GLN A 26 -6.17 -25.90 -13.24
C GLN A 26 -7.29 -26.83 -12.76
N GLU A 27 -7.61 -27.89 -13.50
CA GLU A 27 -8.62 -28.90 -13.12
C GLU A 27 -8.24 -29.62 -11.81
N LYS A 28 -6.93 -29.87 -11.59
CA LYS A 28 -6.45 -30.43 -10.33
C LYS A 28 -6.70 -29.47 -9.16
N HIS A 29 -6.34 -28.18 -9.29
CA HIS A 29 -6.62 -27.18 -8.26
C HIS A 29 -8.12 -27.08 -7.98
N ALA A 30 -8.95 -26.99 -9.03
CA ALA A 30 -10.41 -26.93 -8.90
C ALA A 30 -10.98 -28.13 -8.15
N ALA A 31 -10.48 -29.35 -8.41
CA ALA A 31 -10.89 -30.56 -7.71
C ALA A 31 -10.46 -30.63 -6.24
N GLN A 32 -9.48 -29.81 -5.83
CA GLN A 32 -8.91 -29.75 -4.48
C GLN A 32 -9.31 -28.49 -3.70
N THR A 33 -10.17 -27.65 -4.27
CA THR A 33 -10.62 -26.39 -3.70
C THR A 33 -12.14 -26.41 -3.48
N THR A 34 -12.58 -25.90 -2.33
CA THR A 34 -14.00 -25.67 -2.03
C THR A 34 -14.18 -24.20 -1.67
N ILE A 35 -15.16 -23.54 -2.27
CA ILE A 35 -15.54 -22.16 -1.95
C ILE A 35 -16.98 -22.18 -1.42
N ILE A 36 -17.19 -21.64 -0.21
CA ILE A 36 -18.49 -21.50 0.42
C ILE A 36 -18.70 -20.00 0.69
N ARG A 37 -19.83 -19.45 0.27
CA ARG A 37 -20.18 -18.06 0.60
C ARG A 37 -21.16 -18.02 1.76
N ASP A 38 -20.88 -17.14 2.72
CA ASP A 38 -21.78 -16.92 3.85
C ASP A 38 -22.96 -15.99 3.47
N SER A 39 -23.79 -15.64 4.47
CA SER A 39 -24.96 -14.78 4.26
C SER A 39 -24.62 -13.32 3.89
N PHE A 40 -23.37 -12.88 4.07
CA PHE A 40 -22.85 -11.58 3.66
C PHE A 40 -22.16 -11.63 2.29
N GLY A 41 -22.02 -12.82 1.70
CA GLY A 41 -21.33 -13.04 0.45
C GLY A 41 -19.81 -13.24 0.59
N VAL A 42 -19.27 -13.22 1.80
CA VAL A 42 -17.83 -13.43 2.04
C VAL A 42 -17.43 -14.84 1.62
N PRO A 43 -16.42 -15.01 0.73
CA PRO A 43 -15.97 -16.33 0.32
C PRO A 43 -15.09 -16.98 1.39
N HIS A 44 -15.44 -18.19 1.77
CA HIS A 44 -14.65 -19.10 2.60
C HIS A 44 -14.02 -20.14 1.70
N ILE A 45 -12.71 -20.06 1.51
CA ILE A 45 -11.91 -20.87 0.59
C ILE A 45 -11.18 -21.95 1.39
N TYR A 46 -11.30 -23.20 0.95
CA TYR A 46 -10.63 -24.36 1.54
C TYR A 46 -9.85 -25.09 0.46
N GLY A 47 -8.53 -25.06 0.54
CA GLY A 47 -7.62 -25.79 -0.35
C GLY A 47 -6.90 -26.92 0.36
N LYS A 48 -6.49 -27.98 -0.35
CA LYS A 48 -5.63 -29.02 0.23
C LYS A 48 -4.22 -28.52 0.46
N THR A 49 -3.72 -27.69 -0.45
CA THR A 49 -2.40 -27.05 -0.36
C THR A 49 -2.56 -25.53 -0.33
N ASP A 50 -1.50 -24.82 0.03
CA ASP A 50 -1.45 -23.37 -0.07
C ASP A 50 -1.74 -22.90 -1.51
N THR A 51 -1.24 -23.61 -2.51
CA THR A 51 -1.49 -23.30 -3.92
C THR A 51 -2.94 -23.52 -4.32
N ASP A 52 -3.61 -24.56 -3.81
CA ASP A 52 -5.05 -24.76 -4.03
C ASP A 52 -5.88 -23.64 -3.39
N ALA A 53 -5.49 -23.21 -2.18
CA ALA A 53 -6.14 -22.10 -1.50
C ALA A 53 -5.94 -20.77 -2.25
N VAL A 54 -4.75 -20.48 -2.76
CA VAL A 54 -4.45 -19.31 -3.60
C VAL A 54 -5.23 -19.35 -4.91
N PHE A 55 -5.29 -20.50 -5.59
CA PHE A 55 -6.13 -20.67 -6.77
C PHE A 55 -7.58 -20.30 -6.49
N GLY A 56 -8.17 -20.83 -5.42
CA GLY A 56 -9.54 -20.54 -5.02
C GLY A 56 -9.76 -19.08 -4.62
N LEU A 57 -8.76 -18.47 -3.97
CA LEU A 57 -8.80 -17.07 -3.57
C LEU A 57 -8.89 -16.14 -4.79
N LEU A 58 -8.09 -16.38 -5.83
CA LEU A 58 -8.16 -15.57 -7.04
C LEU A 58 -9.42 -15.84 -7.87
N TYR A 59 -9.87 -17.11 -7.91
CA TYR A 59 -11.14 -17.45 -8.54
C TYR A 59 -12.31 -16.71 -7.88
N ALA A 60 -12.41 -16.73 -6.55
CA ALA A 60 -13.46 -16.05 -5.80
C ALA A 60 -13.42 -14.52 -5.97
N GLN A 61 -12.23 -13.91 -6.00
CA GLN A 61 -12.09 -12.49 -6.29
C GLN A 61 -12.59 -12.13 -7.69
N CYS A 62 -12.35 -13.01 -8.68
CA CYS A 62 -12.84 -12.80 -10.04
C CYS A 62 -14.36 -12.98 -10.14
N GLU A 63 -14.97 -13.88 -9.34
CA GLU A 63 -16.43 -13.97 -9.23
C GLU A 63 -17.05 -12.67 -8.69
N ASP A 64 -16.38 -12.04 -7.73
CA ASP A 64 -16.85 -10.81 -7.11
C ASP A 64 -16.64 -9.58 -7.99
N ASP A 65 -15.42 -9.37 -8.51
CA ASP A 65 -15.09 -8.22 -9.36
C ASP A 65 -13.84 -8.47 -10.25
N PHE A 66 -14.00 -9.30 -11.30
CA PHE A 66 -12.93 -9.54 -12.27
C PHE A 66 -12.40 -8.25 -12.90
N GLN A 67 -13.29 -7.29 -13.18
CA GLN A 67 -12.89 -6.02 -13.81
C GLN A 67 -11.88 -5.27 -12.94
N ARG A 68 -12.05 -5.27 -11.64
CA ARG A 68 -11.14 -4.61 -10.70
C ARG A 68 -9.82 -5.35 -10.58
N VAL A 69 -9.85 -6.68 -10.58
CA VAL A 69 -8.62 -7.50 -10.66
C VAL A 69 -7.85 -7.17 -11.92
N GLU A 70 -8.52 -7.12 -13.07
CA GLU A 70 -7.90 -6.79 -14.34
C GLU A 70 -7.35 -5.35 -14.37
N ASP A 71 -8.13 -4.36 -13.92
CA ASP A 71 -7.74 -2.94 -13.90
C ASP A 71 -6.48 -2.71 -13.06
N ASN A 72 -6.39 -3.35 -11.89
CA ASN A 72 -5.21 -3.28 -11.04
C ASN A 72 -3.97 -3.83 -11.76
N TYR A 73 -4.09 -4.93 -12.51
CA TYR A 73 -2.97 -5.46 -13.28
C TYR A 73 -2.65 -4.66 -14.53
N ILE A 74 -3.64 -4.11 -15.24
CA ILE A 74 -3.40 -3.21 -16.38
C ILE A 74 -2.55 -2.02 -15.93
N TRP A 75 -2.92 -1.41 -14.80
CA TRP A 75 -2.17 -0.30 -14.20
C TRP A 75 -0.78 -0.75 -13.72
N ALA A 76 -0.70 -1.80 -12.90
CA ALA A 76 0.54 -2.23 -12.26
C ALA A 76 1.62 -2.64 -13.28
N ILE A 77 1.24 -3.39 -14.33
CA ILE A 77 2.18 -3.82 -15.37
C ILE A 77 2.46 -2.76 -16.44
N GLY A 78 1.96 -1.52 -16.29
CA GLY A 78 2.21 -0.41 -17.19
C GLY A 78 1.64 -0.65 -18.60
N ARG A 79 0.32 -0.89 -18.68
CA ARG A 79 -0.45 -1.06 -19.92
C ARG A 79 -1.74 -0.23 -19.96
N LEU A 80 -1.85 0.76 -19.05
CA LEU A 80 -3.05 1.59 -18.91
C LEU A 80 -3.34 2.40 -20.19
N ALA A 81 -2.31 2.86 -20.89
CA ALA A 81 -2.45 3.63 -22.12
C ALA A 81 -3.05 2.82 -23.30
N GLU A 82 -2.99 1.49 -23.24
CA GLU A 82 -3.66 0.62 -24.24
C GLU A 82 -5.20 0.65 -24.07
N VAL A 83 -5.68 1.03 -22.87
CA VAL A 83 -7.12 1.14 -22.54
C VAL A 83 -7.59 2.60 -22.54
N GLU A 84 -6.91 3.47 -21.80
CA GLU A 84 -7.32 4.86 -21.55
C GLU A 84 -6.77 5.85 -22.58
N GLY A 85 -5.81 5.42 -23.41
CA GLY A 85 -5.24 6.26 -24.45
C GLY A 85 -3.95 6.98 -24.06
N GLN A 86 -3.50 7.87 -24.94
CA GLN A 86 -2.19 8.52 -24.86
C GLN A 86 -1.96 9.28 -23.55
N SER A 87 -3.00 9.78 -22.88
CA SER A 87 -2.87 10.52 -21.62
C SER A 87 -2.22 9.68 -20.50
N ALA A 88 -2.44 8.38 -20.48
CA ALA A 88 -1.93 7.46 -19.47
C ALA A 88 -0.50 6.93 -19.75
N ILE A 89 0.14 7.35 -20.86
CA ILE A 89 1.44 6.78 -21.28
C ILE A 89 2.56 7.03 -20.26
N TYR A 90 2.47 8.11 -19.47
CA TYR A 90 3.47 8.43 -18.44
C TYR A 90 3.25 7.67 -17.14
N SER A 91 2.03 7.22 -16.85
CA SER A 91 1.74 6.22 -15.83
C SER A 91 2.42 4.89 -16.18
N ASP A 92 2.24 4.43 -17.42
CA ASP A 92 2.90 3.21 -17.91
C ASP A 92 4.43 3.34 -17.91
N LEU A 93 4.94 4.49 -18.34
CA LEU A 93 6.39 4.77 -18.31
C LEU A 93 6.91 4.71 -16.88
N ARG A 94 6.22 5.32 -15.91
CA ARG A 94 6.59 5.26 -14.48
C ARG A 94 6.80 3.82 -14.03
N ALA A 95 5.87 2.93 -14.28
CA ALA A 95 5.99 1.52 -13.93
C ALA A 95 7.20 0.86 -14.63
N LYS A 96 7.40 1.12 -15.92
CA LYS A 96 8.47 0.50 -16.73
C LYS A 96 9.86 1.05 -16.46
N LEU A 97 9.99 2.28 -15.95
CA LEU A 97 11.27 2.80 -15.48
C LEU A 97 11.83 1.98 -14.32
N PHE A 98 10.97 1.50 -13.43
CA PHE A 98 11.37 0.64 -12.32
C PHE A 98 11.55 -0.81 -12.75
N MET A 99 10.61 -1.38 -13.49
CA MET A 99 10.69 -2.76 -13.94
C MET A 99 10.06 -2.94 -15.33
N THR A 100 10.83 -3.44 -16.28
CA THR A 100 10.31 -3.89 -17.57
C THR A 100 9.67 -5.27 -17.44
N THR A 101 8.88 -5.67 -18.43
CA THR A 101 8.28 -7.02 -18.48
C THR A 101 9.35 -8.12 -18.47
N ASP A 102 10.45 -7.92 -19.17
CA ASP A 102 11.54 -8.90 -19.24
C ASP A 102 12.28 -9.01 -17.89
N GLU A 103 12.48 -7.89 -17.20
CA GLU A 103 13.03 -7.88 -15.82
C GLU A 103 12.11 -8.64 -14.86
N ALA A 104 10.80 -8.43 -14.93
CA ALA A 104 9.81 -9.15 -14.11
C ALA A 104 9.81 -10.66 -14.38
N LYS A 105 9.84 -11.07 -15.65
CA LYS A 105 9.97 -12.48 -16.04
C LYS A 105 11.26 -13.09 -15.53
N ALA A 106 12.38 -12.41 -15.70
CA ALA A 106 13.68 -12.88 -15.23
C ALA A 106 13.74 -13.00 -13.70
N MET A 107 13.03 -12.12 -12.99
CA MET A 107 12.92 -12.14 -11.53
C MET A 107 12.06 -13.33 -11.06
N TYR A 108 10.91 -13.56 -11.70
CA TYR A 108 10.06 -14.73 -11.47
C TYR A 108 10.83 -16.03 -11.68
N GLU A 109 11.57 -16.17 -12.81
CA GLU A 109 12.35 -17.37 -13.12
C GLU A 109 13.41 -17.69 -12.04
N LYS A 110 13.96 -16.66 -11.40
CA LYS A 110 14.98 -16.80 -10.33
C LYS A 110 14.36 -16.91 -8.94
N ALA A 111 13.06 -16.72 -8.79
CA ALA A 111 12.39 -16.78 -7.50
C ALA A 111 12.45 -18.20 -6.91
N PRO A 112 12.39 -18.34 -5.57
CA PRO A 112 12.25 -19.63 -4.89
C PRO A 112 11.03 -20.42 -5.39
N GLU A 113 11.10 -21.75 -5.37
CA GLU A 113 10.05 -22.60 -5.92
C GLU A 113 8.71 -22.45 -5.21
N ASP A 114 8.68 -22.17 -3.91
CA ASP A 114 7.48 -21.86 -3.15
C ASP A 114 6.77 -20.60 -3.67
N ILE A 115 7.52 -19.55 -3.95
CA ILE A 115 6.98 -18.29 -4.52
C ILE A 115 6.51 -18.50 -5.96
N LYS A 116 7.28 -19.23 -6.77
CA LYS A 116 6.84 -19.58 -8.13
C LYS A 116 5.53 -20.36 -8.12
N ALA A 117 5.38 -21.32 -7.21
CA ALA A 117 4.17 -22.11 -7.09
C ALA A 117 2.95 -21.26 -6.73
N LEU A 118 3.07 -20.32 -5.79
CA LEU A 118 2.02 -19.38 -5.43
C LEU A 118 1.65 -18.45 -6.59
N CYS A 119 2.64 -17.90 -7.29
CA CYS A 119 2.43 -17.07 -8.48
C CYS A 119 1.79 -17.85 -9.63
N MET A 120 2.11 -19.12 -9.79
CA MET A 120 1.46 -19.99 -10.76
C MET A 120 0.01 -20.25 -10.39
N ALA A 121 -0.27 -20.53 -9.11
CA ALA A 121 -1.64 -20.73 -8.63
C ALA A 121 -2.50 -19.46 -8.76
N PHE A 122 -1.90 -18.28 -8.56
CA PHE A 122 -2.53 -16.99 -8.87
C PHE A 122 -2.99 -16.92 -10.33
N ALA A 123 -2.09 -17.19 -11.29
CA ALA A 123 -2.42 -17.14 -12.71
C ALA A 123 -3.46 -18.21 -13.08
N ASP A 124 -3.32 -19.42 -12.54
CA ASP A 124 -4.26 -20.53 -12.78
C ASP A 124 -5.68 -20.20 -12.27
N GLY A 125 -5.82 -19.57 -11.10
CA GLY A 125 -7.13 -19.21 -10.54
C GLY A 125 -7.89 -18.23 -11.43
N ILE A 126 -7.23 -17.17 -11.89
CA ILE A 126 -7.82 -16.15 -12.78
C ILE A 126 -8.12 -16.75 -14.17
N ASN A 127 -7.17 -17.47 -14.73
CA ASN A 127 -7.34 -18.07 -16.07
C ASN A 127 -8.42 -19.17 -16.08
N TYR A 128 -8.57 -19.92 -14.98
CA TYR A 128 -9.66 -20.89 -14.83
C TYR A 128 -11.02 -20.21 -14.74
N TYR A 129 -11.10 -19.07 -14.02
CA TYR A 129 -12.33 -18.26 -14.03
C TYR A 129 -12.69 -17.81 -15.44
N LEU A 130 -11.76 -17.24 -16.21
CA LEU A 130 -12.00 -16.83 -17.58
C LEU A 130 -12.41 -18.00 -18.49
N LYS A 131 -11.82 -19.18 -18.30
CA LYS A 131 -12.16 -20.40 -19.02
C LYS A 131 -13.60 -20.87 -18.74
N THR A 132 -14.03 -20.77 -17.49
CA THR A 132 -15.36 -21.23 -17.03
C THR A 132 -16.47 -20.20 -17.20
N HIS A 133 -16.12 -18.93 -17.47
CA HIS A 133 -17.03 -17.79 -17.68
C HIS A 133 -16.79 -17.13 -19.05
N PRO A 134 -17.11 -17.83 -20.14
CA PRO A 134 -16.84 -17.32 -21.51
C PRO A 134 -17.65 -16.07 -21.87
N GLU A 135 -18.65 -15.69 -21.07
CA GLU A 135 -19.39 -14.43 -21.19
C GLU A 135 -18.60 -13.22 -20.71
N VAL A 136 -17.62 -13.40 -19.82
CA VAL A 136 -16.75 -12.32 -19.31
C VAL A 136 -15.88 -11.80 -20.46
N ARG A 137 -15.79 -10.49 -20.56
CA ARG A 137 -15.00 -9.82 -21.60
C ARG A 137 -13.89 -8.98 -20.95
N PRO A 138 -12.65 -9.48 -20.94
CA PRO A 138 -11.51 -8.68 -20.50
C PRO A 138 -11.36 -7.39 -21.32
N LYS A 139 -10.92 -6.32 -20.70
CA LYS A 139 -10.59 -5.07 -21.39
C LYS A 139 -9.32 -5.20 -22.22
N LEU A 140 -8.33 -5.95 -21.70
CA LEU A 140 -7.00 -6.06 -22.27
C LEU A 140 -6.27 -7.37 -21.94
N ILE A 141 -6.46 -7.94 -20.73
CA ILE A 141 -5.70 -9.10 -20.24
C ILE A 141 -6.61 -10.34 -20.32
N ASP A 142 -6.51 -11.06 -21.43
CA ASP A 142 -7.24 -12.31 -21.66
C ASP A 142 -6.52 -13.55 -21.11
N HIS A 143 -5.26 -13.39 -20.69
CA HIS A 143 -4.44 -14.43 -20.07
C HIS A 143 -3.48 -13.83 -19.04
N PHE A 144 -3.58 -14.29 -17.80
CA PHE A 144 -2.71 -13.88 -16.70
C PHE A 144 -1.48 -14.79 -16.61
N GLU A 145 -0.34 -14.17 -16.38
CA GLU A 145 0.97 -14.82 -16.35
C GLU A 145 1.53 -14.84 -14.91
N PRO A 146 2.28 -15.88 -14.53
CA PRO A 146 2.76 -16.03 -13.14
C PRO A 146 3.82 -15.00 -12.71
N TRP A 147 4.41 -14.24 -13.63
CA TRP A 147 5.32 -13.15 -13.32
C TRP A 147 4.60 -11.84 -12.94
N MET A 148 3.32 -11.71 -13.23
CA MET A 148 2.57 -10.45 -13.02
C MET A 148 2.54 -9.99 -11.55
N PRO A 149 2.42 -10.87 -10.53
CA PRO A 149 2.49 -10.45 -9.14
C PRO A 149 3.77 -9.74 -8.72
N MET A 150 4.87 -9.86 -9.50
CA MET A 150 6.11 -9.09 -9.24
C MET A 150 5.89 -7.57 -9.32
N TYR A 151 4.90 -7.12 -10.06
CA TYR A 151 4.53 -5.70 -10.15
C TYR A 151 3.54 -5.25 -9.06
N PHE A 152 2.90 -6.18 -8.39
CA PHE A 152 1.82 -5.87 -7.48
C PHE A 152 2.02 -6.54 -6.11
N SER A 153 3.18 -6.29 -5.52
CA SER A 153 3.48 -6.67 -4.15
C SER A 153 2.98 -5.62 -3.17
N GLU A 154 2.75 -6.05 -1.93
CA GLU A 154 2.32 -5.18 -0.85
C GLU A 154 3.36 -4.12 -0.50
N GLY A 155 2.87 -2.92 -0.20
CA GLY A 155 3.63 -1.87 0.49
C GLY A 155 4.65 -1.11 -0.36
N SER A 156 5.19 -1.71 -1.39
CA SER A 156 6.35 -1.16 -2.08
C SER A 156 6.04 -0.61 -3.46
N ILE A 157 5.84 -1.51 -4.41
CA ILE A 157 5.77 -1.11 -5.82
C ILE A 157 4.42 -0.49 -6.14
N GLY A 158 3.33 -1.01 -5.55
CA GLY A 158 1.98 -0.49 -5.77
C GLY A 158 1.71 0.85 -5.08
N GLY A 159 2.25 1.09 -3.87
CA GLY A 159 2.00 2.31 -3.09
C GLY A 159 3.07 3.39 -3.26
N ASP A 160 4.35 3.02 -3.14
CA ASP A 160 5.42 4.01 -3.17
C ASP A 160 5.68 4.58 -4.56
N ILE A 161 5.49 3.79 -5.62
CA ILE A 161 5.70 4.26 -7.00
C ILE A 161 4.76 5.43 -7.36
N GLU A 162 3.57 5.51 -6.75
CA GLU A 162 2.62 6.60 -6.99
C GLU A 162 3.10 7.94 -6.48
N ARG A 163 4.04 7.96 -5.52
CA ARG A 163 4.69 9.20 -5.05
C ARG A 163 5.55 9.86 -6.12
N ILE A 164 5.91 9.13 -7.18
CA ILE A 164 6.70 9.65 -8.29
C ILE A 164 5.79 10.34 -9.30
N SER A 165 5.96 11.63 -9.47
CA SER A 165 5.09 12.48 -10.28
C SER A 165 5.17 12.17 -11.77
N GLU A 166 4.08 11.75 -12.37
CA GLU A 166 3.95 11.54 -13.83
C GLU A 166 4.21 12.83 -14.62
N LYS A 167 3.85 13.99 -14.08
CA LYS A 167 4.11 15.28 -14.72
C LYS A 167 5.60 15.61 -14.75
N LYS A 168 6.35 15.28 -13.69
CA LYS A 168 7.81 15.39 -13.67
C LYS A 168 8.45 14.44 -14.68
N ILE A 169 7.99 13.17 -14.74
CA ILE A 169 8.43 12.19 -15.75
C ILE A 169 8.17 12.74 -17.16
N ARG A 170 6.96 13.23 -17.42
CA ARG A 170 6.59 13.80 -18.72
C ARG A 170 7.49 14.95 -19.12
N ALA A 171 7.72 15.92 -18.22
CA ALA A 171 8.57 17.08 -18.50
C ALA A 171 9.98 16.66 -18.93
N PHE A 172 10.55 15.65 -18.28
CA PHE A 172 11.89 15.14 -18.59
C PHE A 172 11.91 14.32 -19.89
N TYR A 173 11.06 13.31 -20.01
CA TYR A 173 11.10 12.34 -21.13
C TYR A 173 10.52 12.89 -22.44
N GLU A 174 9.67 13.91 -22.38
CA GLU A 174 9.12 14.57 -23.57
C GLU A 174 9.93 15.80 -24.00
N ASN A 175 10.36 16.62 -23.03
CA ASN A 175 10.94 17.93 -23.29
C ASN A 175 12.42 18.06 -22.88
N GLY A 176 12.99 17.06 -22.18
CA GLY A 176 14.34 17.16 -21.60
C GLY A 176 14.47 18.27 -20.56
N ALA A 177 13.41 18.59 -19.84
CA ALA A 177 13.31 19.74 -18.94
C ALA A 177 12.79 19.38 -17.54
N ALA A 178 13.08 20.24 -16.57
CA ALA A 178 12.44 20.18 -15.26
C ALA A 178 10.99 20.69 -15.33
N LEU A 179 10.13 20.19 -14.45
CA LEU A 179 8.78 20.72 -14.28
C LEU A 179 8.85 22.14 -13.70
N PRO A 180 8.09 23.12 -14.22
CA PRO A 180 8.05 24.46 -13.65
C PRO A 180 7.63 24.44 -12.17
N LYS A 181 8.32 25.23 -11.33
CA LYS A 181 8.09 25.23 -9.87
C LYS A 181 6.65 25.53 -9.47
N GLU A 182 5.97 26.42 -10.19
CA GLU A 182 4.56 26.77 -9.95
C GLU A 182 3.65 25.57 -10.21
N GLU A 183 3.92 24.78 -11.24
CA GLU A 183 3.17 23.56 -11.57
C GLU A 183 3.46 22.45 -10.57
N ALA A 184 4.70 22.31 -10.10
CA ALA A 184 5.06 21.36 -9.04
C ALA A 184 4.34 21.69 -7.71
N LEU A 185 4.23 22.97 -7.35
CA LEU A 185 3.46 23.41 -6.17
C LEU A 185 1.96 23.19 -6.33
N ALA A 186 1.41 23.35 -7.54
CA ALA A 186 0.01 23.07 -7.81
C ALA A 186 -0.32 21.59 -7.66
N ILE A 187 0.58 20.68 -8.07
CA ILE A 187 0.43 19.24 -7.86
C ILE A 187 0.43 18.89 -6.38
N ALA A 188 1.38 19.42 -5.62
CA ALA A 188 1.47 19.16 -4.18
C ALA A 188 0.20 19.64 -3.43
N ARG A 189 -0.42 20.73 -3.89
CA ARG A 189 -1.71 21.22 -3.36
C ARG A 189 -2.87 20.30 -3.73
N ALA A 190 -2.95 19.87 -5.01
CA ALA A 190 -4.03 18.98 -5.47
C ALA A 190 -3.97 17.62 -4.75
N ALA A 191 -2.78 17.06 -4.53
CA ALA A 191 -2.61 15.82 -3.75
C ALA A 191 -3.07 15.96 -2.29
N SER A 192 -3.06 17.19 -1.74
CA SER A 192 -3.58 17.45 -0.39
C SER A 192 -5.12 17.60 -0.34
N GLU A 193 -5.80 17.64 -1.49
CA GLU A 193 -7.26 17.77 -1.61
C GLU A 193 -7.95 16.43 -1.96
N GLU A 194 -7.18 15.34 -2.14
CA GLU A 194 -7.73 14.01 -2.38
C GLU A 194 -8.46 13.47 -1.14
N GLU A 195 -9.35 12.48 -1.38
CA GLU A 195 -10.13 11.84 -0.31
C GLU A 195 -9.20 11.35 0.80
N PRO A 196 -9.40 11.72 2.08
CA PRO A 196 -8.47 11.38 3.13
C PRO A 196 -8.41 9.86 3.30
N ALA A 197 -7.27 9.28 3.01
CA ALA A 197 -6.97 7.91 3.35
C ALA A 197 -6.33 7.87 4.73
N GLY A 198 -6.70 6.86 5.52
CA GLY A 198 -6.13 6.70 6.86
C GLY A 198 -6.47 5.35 7.44
N SER A 199 -6.21 5.18 8.71
CA SER A 199 -6.51 3.94 9.41
C SER A 199 -6.49 4.14 10.92
N ASN A 200 -7.24 3.33 11.66
CA ASN A 200 -7.11 3.22 13.11
C ASN A 200 -6.75 1.77 13.46
N GLY A 201 -5.61 1.58 14.09
CA GLY A 201 -5.17 0.31 14.66
C GLY A 201 -5.04 0.44 16.18
N ILE A 202 -5.76 -0.37 16.95
CA ILE A 202 -5.72 -0.37 18.40
C ILE A 202 -5.52 -1.80 18.90
N ALA A 203 -4.50 -2.02 19.73
CA ALA A 203 -4.29 -3.28 20.41
C ALA A 203 -4.44 -3.12 21.91
N ILE A 204 -5.20 -4.01 22.55
CA ILE A 204 -5.50 -4.00 23.98
C ILE A 204 -5.11 -5.36 24.56
N SER A 205 -4.28 -5.37 25.61
CA SER A 205 -3.85 -6.59 26.28
C SER A 205 -4.97 -7.24 27.11
N GLY A 206 -4.85 -8.51 27.41
CA GLY A 206 -5.79 -9.26 28.23
C GLY A 206 -6.01 -8.68 29.64
N ALA A 207 -5.10 -7.84 30.14
CA ALA A 207 -5.25 -7.17 31.42
C ALA A 207 -6.46 -6.22 31.48
N HIS A 208 -6.86 -5.66 30.35
CA HIS A 208 -7.99 -4.73 30.23
C HIS A 208 -9.23 -5.37 29.60
N THR A 209 -9.25 -6.67 29.36
CA THR A 209 -10.37 -7.36 28.73
C THR A 209 -11.09 -8.30 29.70
N LYS A 210 -12.41 -8.45 29.55
CA LYS A 210 -13.24 -9.29 30.42
C LYS A 210 -12.88 -10.79 30.36
N ASN A 211 -12.41 -11.27 29.20
CA ASN A 211 -12.05 -12.66 28.97
C ASN A 211 -10.56 -12.97 29.12
N GLY A 212 -9.73 -11.96 29.41
CA GLY A 212 -8.28 -12.10 29.54
C GLY A 212 -7.50 -12.27 28.23
N ASN A 213 -8.14 -12.21 27.07
CA ASN A 213 -7.50 -12.30 25.77
C ASN A 213 -7.16 -10.91 25.22
N ALA A 214 -6.09 -10.81 24.45
CA ALA A 214 -5.79 -9.59 23.72
C ALA A 214 -6.87 -9.32 22.65
N MET A 215 -7.10 -8.03 22.33
CA MET A 215 -8.01 -7.58 21.29
C MET A 215 -7.27 -6.68 20.30
N LEU A 216 -7.65 -6.74 19.03
CA LEU A 216 -7.15 -5.86 17.98
C LEU A 216 -8.32 -5.24 17.21
N LEU A 217 -8.35 -3.91 17.11
CA LEU A 217 -9.19 -3.18 16.17
C LEU A 217 -8.45 -3.04 14.84
N ILE A 218 -9.10 -3.49 13.76
CA ILE A 218 -8.64 -3.37 12.37
C ILE A 218 -9.63 -2.45 11.65
N ASN A 219 -9.27 -1.16 11.52
CA ASN A 219 -10.17 -0.15 10.96
C ASN A 219 -9.46 0.66 9.86
N PRO A 220 -9.36 0.13 8.61
CA PRO A 220 -8.81 0.85 7.49
C PRO A 220 -9.81 1.88 6.95
N HIS A 221 -9.32 3.09 6.64
CA HIS A 221 -10.07 4.11 5.92
C HIS A 221 -9.57 4.15 4.47
N THR A 222 -10.25 3.41 3.63
CA THR A 222 -9.95 3.30 2.19
C THR A 222 -11.24 3.48 1.40
N SER A 223 -11.13 3.68 0.08
CA SER A 223 -12.30 3.66 -0.79
C SER A 223 -13.10 2.37 -0.58
N PHE A 224 -14.41 2.45 -0.63
CA PHE A 224 -15.32 1.32 -0.38
C PHE A 224 -15.01 0.09 -1.25
N PHE A 225 -14.58 0.30 -2.47
CA PHE A 225 -14.29 -0.78 -3.42
C PHE A 225 -12.82 -1.19 -3.47
N PHE A 226 -11.96 -0.68 -2.58
CA PHE A 226 -10.52 -0.90 -2.66
C PHE A 226 -10.11 -2.34 -2.34
N ARG A 227 -10.81 -3.01 -1.42
CA ARG A 227 -10.51 -4.36 -0.95
C ARG A 227 -11.75 -5.22 -0.84
N GLY A 228 -11.57 -6.54 -1.04
CA GLY A 228 -12.55 -7.57 -0.70
C GLY A 228 -12.27 -8.19 0.66
N GLU A 229 -13.28 -8.81 1.28
CA GLU A 229 -13.17 -9.57 2.52
C GLU A 229 -13.18 -11.06 2.19
N VAL A 230 -12.28 -11.82 2.80
CA VAL A 230 -12.08 -13.24 2.49
C VAL A 230 -11.72 -14.06 3.73
N HIS A 231 -12.06 -15.36 3.70
CA HIS A 231 -11.52 -16.37 4.61
C HIS A 231 -10.85 -17.46 3.79
N VAL A 232 -9.55 -17.66 3.99
CA VAL A 232 -8.73 -18.58 3.18
C VAL A 232 -8.03 -19.60 4.05
N ASN A 233 -8.15 -20.88 3.70
CA ASN A 233 -7.62 -22.01 4.48
C ASN A 233 -6.91 -23.02 3.59
N SER A 234 -5.88 -23.68 4.12
CA SER A 234 -5.25 -24.87 3.54
C SER A 234 -4.96 -25.92 4.61
N GLU A 235 -4.82 -27.18 4.20
CA GLU A 235 -4.33 -28.23 5.08
C GLU A 235 -2.83 -28.10 5.42
N GLU A 236 -2.13 -27.13 4.79
CA GLU A 236 -0.71 -26.79 5.06
C GLU A 236 -0.56 -25.66 6.08
N GLY A 237 -1.64 -25.30 6.80
CA GLY A 237 -1.62 -24.35 7.92
C GLY A 237 -1.92 -22.89 7.57
N LEU A 238 -2.39 -22.59 6.36
CA LEU A 238 -3.01 -21.30 6.08
C LEU A 238 -4.42 -21.31 6.67
N ALA A 239 -4.77 -20.31 7.48
CA ALA A 239 -6.11 -20.16 8.07
C ALA A 239 -6.33 -18.67 8.40
N ALA A 240 -6.50 -17.82 7.40
CA ALA A 240 -6.54 -16.37 7.55
C ALA A 240 -7.88 -15.78 7.11
N TYR A 241 -8.39 -14.84 7.92
CA TYR A 241 -9.56 -14.02 7.63
C TYR A 241 -9.16 -12.55 7.58
N GLY A 242 -9.67 -11.80 6.61
CA GLY A 242 -9.45 -10.36 6.54
C GLY A 242 -9.57 -9.78 5.13
N ALA A 243 -8.96 -8.62 4.95
CA ALA A 243 -9.02 -7.87 3.71
C ALA A 243 -7.93 -8.30 2.71
N VAL A 244 -8.33 -8.43 1.45
CA VAL A 244 -7.45 -8.67 0.31
C VAL A 244 -7.57 -7.51 -0.70
N THR A 245 -6.46 -7.01 -1.20
CA THR A 245 -6.48 -6.09 -2.34
C THR A 245 -6.73 -6.89 -3.62
N TRP A 246 -7.65 -6.43 -4.45
CA TRP A 246 -8.07 -7.16 -5.66
C TRP A 246 -6.91 -7.55 -6.56
N GLY A 247 -6.77 -8.85 -6.78
CA GLY A 247 -5.67 -9.45 -7.55
C GLY A 247 -4.46 -9.88 -6.71
N GLN A 248 -4.40 -9.60 -5.40
CA GLN A 248 -3.37 -10.17 -4.52
C GLN A 248 -3.77 -11.54 -3.98
N PHE A 249 -2.77 -12.39 -3.70
CA PHE A 249 -3.00 -13.77 -3.25
C PHE A 249 -2.74 -13.99 -1.76
N PHE A 250 -2.78 -12.92 -0.96
CA PHE A 250 -2.58 -12.97 0.50
C PHE A 250 -3.51 -11.98 1.22
N VAL A 251 -3.88 -12.31 2.45
CA VAL A 251 -4.64 -11.40 3.31
C VAL A 251 -3.72 -10.25 3.75
N TYR A 252 -4.06 -9.04 3.32
CA TYR A 252 -3.29 -7.84 3.59
C TYR A 252 -3.27 -7.47 5.07
N GLN A 253 -4.45 -7.40 5.67
CA GLN A 253 -4.65 -7.18 7.10
C GLN A 253 -5.81 -8.04 7.57
N GLY A 254 -5.69 -8.59 8.77
CA GLY A 254 -6.65 -9.56 9.27
C GLY A 254 -6.12 -10.34 10.44
N PHE A 255 -6.57 -11.57 10.56
CA PHE A 255 -6.17 -12.46 11.64
C PHE A 255 -6.20 -13.92 11.19
N ASN A 256 -5.51 -14.75 11.94
CA ASN A 256 -5.62 -16.20 11.92
C ASN A 256 -6.00 -16.70 13.34
N GLU A 257 -5.92 -18.00 13.58
CA GLU A 257 -6.26 -18.58 14.89
C GLU A 257 -5.37 -18.07 16.05
N LYS A 258 -4.19 -17.52 15.77
CA LYS A 258 -3.16 -17.21 16.76
C LYS A 258 -2.71 -15.76 16.75
N THR A 259 -2.70 -15.11 15.60
CA THR A 259 -2.17 -13.76 15.43
C THR A 259 -3.15 -12.87 14.67
N ALA A 260 -3.10 -11.57 14.96
CA ALA A 260 -3.86 -10.55 14.23
C ALA A 260 -2.93 -9.38 13.90
N TRP A 261 -3.13 -8.76 12.73
CA TRP A 261 -2.31 -7.66 12.26
C TRP A 261 -3.14 -6.63 11.50
N MET A 262 -2.84 -5.37 11.76
CA MET A 262 -3.42 -4.20 11.11
C MET A 262 -2.31 -3.33 10.56
N HIS A 263 -2.45 -2.86 9.31
CA HIS A 263 -1.54 -1.89 8.72
C HIS A 263 -2.15 -0.49 8.75
N THR A 264 -1.37 0.46 9.25
CA THR A 264 -1.70 1.89 9.18
C THR A 264 -0.67 2.59 8.31
N SER A 265 -1.11 3.51 7.45
CA SER A 265 -0.17 4.28 6.61
C SER A 265 0.73 5.17 7.46
N THR A 266 1.97 5.34 7.03
CA THR A 266 2.97 6.21 7.66
C THR A 266 3.61 7.14 6.62
N TYR A 267 4.04 8.32 7.06
CA TYR A 267 4.86 9.23 6.28
C TYR A 267 6.37 9.00 6.48
N THR A 268 6.76 7.81 6.95
CA THR A 268 8.16 7.43 7.05
C THR A 268 8.86 7.62 5.72
N ASP A 269 10.05 8.17 5.77
CA ASP A 269 10.87 8.45 4.60
C ASP A 269 11.56 7.17 4.11
N VAL A 270 10.97 6.56 3.09
CA VAL A 270 11.39 5.25 2.55
C VAL A 270 11.86 5.35 1.09
N MET A 271 11.85 6.57 0.54
CA MET A 271 12.25 6.85 -0.83
C MET A 271 13.19 8.05 -0.84
N ASP A 272 14.30 7.94 -1.56
CA ASP A 272 15.25 9.02 -1.71
C ASP A 272 15.47 9.41 -3.18
N GLU A 273 15.74 10.67 -3.40
CA GLU A 273 16.05 11.24 -4.70
C GLU A 273 17.52 11.70 -4.71
N TYR A 274 18.23 11.36 -5.80
CA TYR A 274 19.64 11.65 -5.97
C TYR A 274 19.86 12.55 -7.18
N LEU A 275 20.50 13.71 -6.98
CA LEU A 275 20.92 14.63 -8.04
C LEU A 275 22.17 14.07 -8.71
N GLU A 276 22.03 13.59 -9.92
CA GLU A 276 23.12 12.96 -10.67
C GLU A 276 23.88 13.97 -11.52
N THR A 277 25.17 14.03 -11.35
CA THR A 277 26.06 14.84 -12.20
C THR A 277 26.42 14.07 -13.47
N ILE A 278 25.66 14.31 -14.54
CA ILE A 278 25.78 13.59 -15.81
C ILE A 278 26.91 14.17 -16.67
N ILE A 279 27.71 13.26 -17.23
CA ILE A 279 28.86 13.56 -18.13
C ILE A 279 28.57 12.87 -19.46
N LYS A 280 28.48 13.65 -20.53
CA LYS A 280 28.33 13.14 -21.90
C LYS A 280 29.62 13.42 -22.69
N ASN A 281 30.21 12.37 -23.24
CA ASN A 281 31.39 12.46 -24.09
C ASN A 281 31.29 11.50 -25.29
N ASP A 282 32.31 11.42 -26.13
CA ASP A 282 32.32 10.56 -27.33
C ASP A 282 32.26 9.06 -27.00
N SER A 283 32.56 8.65 -25.76
CA SER A 283 32.54 7.26 -25.30
C SER A 283 31.19 6.84 -24.76
N GLY A 284 30.28 7.78 -24.47
CA GLY A 284 28.96 7.47 -23.93
C GLY A 284 28.42 8.44 -22.90
N LEU A 285 27.51 7.94 -22.08
CA LEU A 285 26.84 8.67 -21.02
C LEU A 285 27.29 8.11 -19.66
N PHE A 286 27.85 9.00 -18.84
CA PHE A 286 28.42 8.66 -17.53
C PHE A 286 27.83 9.57 -16.45
N TYR A 287 27.99 9.19 -15.19
CA TYR A 287 27.71 10.03 -14.03
C TYR A 287 28.91 10.04 -13.07
N GLN A 288 29.10 11.16 -12.38
CA GLN A 288 30.17 11.30 -11.38
C GLN A 288 29.79 10.58 -10.10
N TYR A 289 30.72 9.82 -9.50
CA TYR A 289 30.58 9.19 -8.19
C TYR A 289 31.94 9.22 -7.45
N GLY A 290 32.05 10.06 -6.43
CA GLY A 290 33.34 10.38 -5.81
C GLY A 290 34.34 10.86 -6.87
N GLU A 291 35.47 10.18 -6.97
CA GLU A 291 36.49 10.46 -8.00
C GLU A 291 36.28 9.65 -9.30
N GLU A 292 35.30 8.78 -9.35
CA GLU A 292 35.03 7.87 -10.48
C GLU A 292 33.99 8.43 -11.44
N GLN A 293 34.07 8.03 -12.70
CA GLN A 293 32.99 8.16 -13.67
C GLN A 293 32.40 6.78 -13.94
N ARG A 294 31.12 6.61 -13.63
CA ARG A 294 30.39 5.36 -13.84
C ARG A 294 29.47 5.49 -15.04
N GLU A 295 29.32 4.40 -15.81
CA GLU A 295 28.44 4.40 -16.97
C GLU A 295 26.97 4.42 -16.55
N VAL A 296 26.17 5.29 -17.19
CA VAL A 296 24.70 5.25 -17.07
C VAL A 296 24.19 4.08 -17.88
N SER A 297 23.46 3.17 -17.25
CA SER A 297 22.76 2.11 -17.98
C SER A 297 21.66 2.71 -18.84
N VAL A 298 21.70 2.43 -20.14
CA VAL A 298 20.72 2.91 -21.10
C VAL A 298 20.06 1.73 -21.80
N SER A 299 18.74 1.66 -21.73
CA SER A 299 17.92 0.70 -22.44
C SER A 299 16.70 1.39 -23.05
N GLU A 300 15.88 0.66 -23.78
CA GLU A 300 14.68 1.19 -24.42
C GLU A 300 13.43 0.57 -23.80
N VAL A 301 12.43 1.39 -23.51
CA VAL A 301 11.07 0.99 -23.13
C VAL A 301 10.15 1.33 -24.28
N ARG A 302 9.39 0.34 -24.76
CA ARG A 302 8.37 0.49 -25.79
C ARG A 302 7.00 0.38 -25.14
N LEU A 303 6.18 1.41 -25.32
CA LEU A 303 4.84 1.49 -24.76
C LEU A 303 3.83 1.59 -25.88
N LYS A 304 2.77 0.80 -25.74
CA LYS A 304 1.62 0.86 -26.62
C LYS A 304 0.57 1.77 -26.04
N PHE A 305 -0.15 2.50 -26.89
CA PHE A 305 -1.26 3.34 -26.45
C PHE A 305 -2.35 3.40 -27.52
N LYS A 306 -3.56 3.62 -27.11
CA LYS A 306 -4.70 3.84 -27.99
C LYS A 306 -4.73 5.31 -28.41
N ASP A 307 -4.77 5.59 -29.71
CA ASP A 307 -4.92 6.95 -30.21
C ASP A 307 -6.39 7.41 -30.19
N SER A 308 -6.63 8.65 -30.63
CA SER A 308 -7.99 9.23 -30.68
C SER A 308 -8.95 8.52 -31.64
N LEU A 309 -8.44 7.68 -32.52
CA LEU A 309 -9.23 6.86 -33.45
C LEU A 309 -9.44 5.44 -32.92
N GLY A 310 -8.91 5.11 -31.74
CA GLY A 310 -8.97 3.78 -31.15
C GLY A 310 -7.93 2.80 -31.71
N ILE A 311 -6.94 3.28 -32.47
CA ILE A 311 -5.89 2.45 -33.08
C ILE A 311 -4.71 2.38 -32.11
N ILE A 312 -4.16 1.17 -31.93
CA ILE A 312 -2.96 0.98 -31.10
C ILE A 312 -1.73 1.52 -31.85
N GLN A 313 -1.07 2.46 -31.21
CA GLN A 313 0.21 3.05 -31.60
C GLN A 313 1.31 2.59 -30.65
N GLU A 314 2.58 2.82 -31.02
CA GLU A 314 3.73 2.53 -30.17
C GLU A 314 4.63 3.77 -30.05
N LYS A 315 5.16 4.02 -28.84
CA LYS A 315 6.14 5.06 -28.56
C LYS A 315 7.30 4.49 -27.76
N SER A 316 8.52 4.79 -28.19
CA SER A 316 9.74 4.38 -27.50
C SER A 316 10.25 5.49 -26.59
N PHE A 317 10.78 5.09 -25.43
CA PHE A 317 11.42 5.96 -24.47
C PHE A 317 12.78 5.37 -24.07
N PRO A 318 13.83 6.17 -23.91
CA PRO A 318 15.04 5.71 -23.26
C PRO A 318 14.76 5.46 -21.78
N LYS A 319 15.31 4.36 -21.22
CA LYS A 319 15.33 4.10 -19.78
C LYS A 319 16.76 4.30 -19.31
N TYR A 320 16.97 5.33 -18.50
CA TYR A 320 18.26 5.64 -17.89
C TYR A 320 18.28 5.15 -16.45
N ARG A 321 19.40 4.58 -16.02
CA ARG A 321 19.57 4.09 -14.65
C ARG A 321 21.00 4.30 -14.16
N THR A 322 21.13 4.78 -12.92
CA THR A 322 22.36 4.78 -12.14
C THR A 322 22.30 3.69 -11.08
N HIS A 323 23.30 3.58 -10.23
CA HIS A 323 23.24 2.64 -9.11
C HIS A 323 22.21 3.04 -8.05
N HIS A 324 21.84 4.33 -7.94
CA HIS A 324 20.79 4.79 -7.04
C HIS A 324 19.38 4.39 -7.51
N GLY A 325 19.17 4.25 -8.81
CA GLY A 325 17.84 3.89 -9.34
C GLY A 325 17.61 4.37 -10.78
N PRO A 326 16.37 4.25 -11.28
CA PRO A 326 15.98 4.82 -12.56
C PRO A 326 15.99 6.36 -12.48
N ILE A 327 16.37 7.01 -13.58
CA ILE A 327 16.20 8.46 -13.74
C ILE A 327 14.71 8.72 -13.99
N THR A 328 14.08 9.44 -13.09
CA THR A 328 12.64 9.72 -13.15
C THR A 328 12.34 11.12 -13.69
N HIS A 329 13.20 12.10 -13.39
CA HIS A 329 12.97 13.48 -13.81
C HIS A 329 14.26 14.32 -13.77
N MET A 330 14.11 15.64 -13.92
CA MET A 330 15.16 16.62 -13.77
C MET A 330 14.76 17.68 -12.75
N GLU A 331 15.71 18.09 -11.90
CA GLU A 331 15.55 19.20 -10.97
C GLU A 331 16.79 20.08 -10.99
N ALA A 332 16.61 21.41 -10.98
CA ALA A 332 17.69 22.39 -11.03
C ALA A 332 18.75 22.15 -12.14
N GLY A 333 18.38 21.52 -13.26
CA GLY A 333 19.26 21.20 -14.37
C GLY A 333 20.06 19.90 -14.22
N GLN A 334 19.89 19.17 -13.13
CA GLN A 334 20.47 17.85 -12.88
C GLN A 334 19.43 16.74 -13.05
N TRP A 335 19.90 15.56 -13.44
CA TRP A 335 19.05 14.38 -13.50
C TRP A 335 18.80 13.84 -12.10
N VAL A 336 17.60 13.32 -11.88
CA VAL A 336 17.20 12.77 -10.57
C VAL A 336 16.96 11.27 -10.71
N ALA A 337 17.77 10.49 -9.98
CA ALA A 337 17.53 9.09 -9.75
C ALA A 337 16.63 8.90 -8.52
N SER A 338 15.68 7.97 -8.58
CA SER A 338 14.79 7.66 -7.46
C SER A 338 15.06 6.27 -6.92
N ALA A 339 15.37 6.19 -5.62
CA ALA A 339 15.56 4.95 -4.87
C ALA A 339 14.36 4.65 -3.99
N MET A 340 13.92 3.38 -4.00
CA MET A 340 12.83 2.88 -3.17
C MET A 340 13.02 1.38 -2.90
N MET A 341 12.18 0.79 -2.07
CA MET A 341 12.16 -0.66 -1.87
C MET A 341 11.92 -1.36 -3.21
N TRP A 342 12.82 -2.28 -3.56
CA TRP A 342 12.78 -2.97 -4.85
C TRP A 342 13.16 -4.45 -4.73
N ASP A 343 12.37 -5.20 -3.95
CA ASP A 343 12.50 -6.65 -3.82
C ASP A 343 11.12 -7.31 -3.80
N PRO A 344 10.45 -7.40 -4.97
CA PRO A 344 9.10 -7.95 -5.04
C PRO A 344 9.02 -9.42 -4.63
N VAL A 345 10.04 -10.21 -4.87
CA VAL A 345 10.06 -11.64 -4.49
C VAL A 345 10.00 -11.79 -2.96
N THR A 346 10.86 -11.05 -2.25
CA THR A 346 10.85 -11.05 -0.78
C THR A 346 9.58 -10.40 -0.23
N ALA A 347 9.04 -9.37 -0.90
CA ALA A 347 7.79 -8.72 -0.50
C ALA A 347 6.58 -9.68 -0.59
N LEU A 348 6.44 -10.42 -1.70
CA LEU A 348 5.41 -11.45 -1.84
C LEU A 348 5.57 -12.56 -0.79
N LYS A 349 6.81 -12.98 -0.52
CA LYS A 349 7.10 -13.95 0.53
C LYS A 349 6.70 -13.42 1.90
N GLN A 350 7.11 -12.21 2.27
CA GLN A 350 6.78 -11.60 3.56
C GLN A 350 5.27 -11.51 3.75
N SER A 351 4.54 -11.03 2.74
CA SER A 351 3.09 -10.87 2.79
C SER A 351 2.36 -12.20 2.94
N PHE A 352 2.80 -13.25 2.22
CA PHE A 352 2.18 -14.57 2.32
C PHE A 352 2.47 -15.25 3.66
N ILE A 353 3.74 -15.31 4.11
CA ILE A 353 4.09 -16.00 5.36
C ILE A 353 3.58 -15.27 6.61
N ARG A 354 3.24 -13.99 6.53
CA ARG A 354 2.55 -13.24 7.58
C ARG A 354 1.26 -13.92 8.00
N THR A 355 0.49 -14.40 7.04
CA THR A 355 -0.79 -15.06 7.27
C THR A 355 -0.68 -16.40 8.01
N LYS A 356 0.53 -16.96 8.10
CA LYS A 356 0.83 -18.27 8.70
C LYS A 356 1.62 -18.17 10.02
N GLN A 357 1.86 -16.96 10.52
CA GLN A 357 2.55 -16.81 11.83
C GLN A 357 1.61 -17.20 12.97
N ASP A 358 2.16 -17.83 14.00
CA ASP A 358 1.41 -18.38 15.12
C ASP A 358 1.76 -17.72 16.48
N ASN A 359 2.77 -16.85 16.52
CA ASN A 359 3.22 -16.14 17.73
C ASN A 359 4.05 -14.90 17.37
N TYR A 360 4.32 -14.07 18.40
CA TYR A 360 5.14 -12.86 18.26
C TYR A 360 6.55 -13.13 17.71
N LYS A 361 7.21 -14.21 18.17
CA LYS A 361 8.57 -14.51 17.73
C LYS A 361 8.65 -14.81 16.23
N GLY A 362 7.73 -15.62 15.72
CA GLY A 362 7.62 -15.93 14.30
C GLY A 362 7.24 -14.69 13.48
N PHE A 363 6.27 -13.90 13.98
CA PHE A 363 5.84 -12.68 13.33
C PHE A 363 6.99 -11.65 13.22
N LYS A 364 7.74 -11.43 14.31
CA LYS A 364 8.92 -10.57 14.30
C LYS A 364 10.01 -11.05 13.33
N ALA A 365 10.28 -12.35 13.29
CA ALA A 365 11.23 -12.92 12.34
C ALA A 365 10.79 -12.73 10.88
N MET A 366 9.48 -12.78 10.60
CA MET A 366 8.93 -12.44 9.29
C MET A 366 9.12 -10.94 9.00
N MET A 367 8.92 -10.04 9.96
CA MET A 367 9.17 -8.61 9.80
C MET A 367 10.64 -8.30 9.45
N ASP A 368 11.60 -9.13 9.86
CA ASP A 368 13.02 -9.00 9.49
C ASP A 368 13.33 -9.19 7.99
N LEU A 369 12.36 -9.59 7.17
CA LEU A 369 12.45 -9.53 5.71
C LEU A 369 12.46 -8.08 5.18
N ARG A 370 11.92 -7.13 5.91
CA ARG A 370 12.05 -5.68 5.72
C ARG A 370 11.63 -5.19 4.33
N THR A 371 10.47 -5.61 3.86
CA THR A 371 9.94 -5.19 2.54
C THR A 371 8.64 -4.39 2.62
N ASN A 372 8.10 -4.17 3.84
CA ASN A 372 6.90 -3.35 4.03
C ASN A 372 7.32 -1.90 4.34
N SER A 373 7.36 -1.05 3.30
CA SER A 373 7.94 0.28 3.37
C SER A 373 7.00 1.32 3.99
N SER A 374 5.79 1.45 3.48
CA SER A 374 4.92 2.60 3.76
C SER A 374 3.90 2.36 4.87
N ASN A 375 4.02 1.28 5.64
CA ASN A 375 3.02 0.91 6.64
C ASN A 375 3.62 0.57 7.99
N ASN A 376 2.99 1.07 9.04
CA ASN A 376 3.13 0.54 10.39
C ASN A 376 2.35 -0.77 10.52
N THR A 377 2.67 -1.58 11.52
CA THR A 377 1.89 -2.76 11.85
C THR A 377 1.53 -2.74 13.33
N VAL A 378 0.23 -2.78 13.62
CA VAL A 378 -0.32 -3.03 14.95
C VAL A 378 -0.66 -4.52 15.04
N TYR A 379 -0.21 -5.16 16.10
CA TYR A 379 -0.22 -6.62 16.26
C TYR A 379 -0.82 -7.04 17.60
N ALA A 380 -1.51 -8.18 17.61
CA ALA A 380 -1.89 -8.89 18.83
C ALA A 380 -1.83 -10.41 18.60
N ASP A 381 -1.63 -11.21 19.68
CA ASP A 381 -1.64 -12.66 19.59
C ASP A 381 -2.37 -13.38 20.73
N ALA A 382 -2.56 -14.68 20.52
CA ALA A 382 -3.22 -15.55 21.50
C ALA A 382 -2.40 -15.82 22.78
N GLU A 383 -1.10 -15.46 22.78
CA GLU A 383 -0.24 -15.50 23.98
C GLU A 383 -0.41 -14.24 24.84
N GLY A 384 -1.20 -13.26 24.35
CA GLY A 384 -1.49 -12.00 25.05
C GLY A 384 -0.53 -10.86 24.71
N ASN A 385 0.38 -11.06 23.75
CA ASN A 385 1.26 -10.00 23.30
C ASN A 385 0.51 -8.99 22.45
N ILE A 386 0.85 -7.71 22.64
CA ILE A 386 0.48 -6.61 21.75
C ILE A 386 1.75 -5.88 21.32
N ALA A 387 1.82 -5.50 20.04
CA ALA A 387 3.01 -4.83 19.51
C ALA A 387 2.68 -3.78 18.45
N TYR A 388 3.56 -2.79 18.33
CA TYR A 388 3.60 -1.82 17.25
C TYR A 388 4.97 -1.88 16.56
N PHE A 389 4.98 -2.05 15.25
CA PHE A 389 6.15 -1.99 14.38
C PHE A 389 6.00 -0.77 13.48
N HIS A 390 6.95 0.15 13.57
CA HIS A 390 6.96 1.36 12.75
C HIS A 390 7.68 1.09 11.43
N GLY A 391 6.95 0.91 10.35
CA GLY A 391 7.51 0.52 9.07
C GLY A 391 8.40 -0.71 9.18
N ASN A 392 9.05 -1.15 8.12
CA ASN A 392 10.14 -2.11 8.27
C ASN A 392 11.16 -2.07 7.13
N PHE A 393 10.93 -1.22 6.13
CA PHE A 393 11.95 -0.85 5.15
C PHE A 393 12.37 0.59 5.43
N ILE A 394 13.40 0.79 6.22
CA ILE A 394 13.92 2.13 6.53
C ILE A 394 15.43 2.12 6.26
N PRO A 395 15.89 2.86 5.23
CA PRO A 395 17.31 2.97 4.90
C PRO A 395 18.10 3.64 6.02
N LYS A 396 19.31 3.14 6.28
CA LYS A 396 20.30 3.81 7.13
C LYS A 396 20.96 4.94 6.34
N ARG A 397 20.82 6.16 6.85
CA ARG A 397 21.31 7.38 6.21
C ARG A 397 22.28 8.12 7.12
N ASP A 398 23.24 8.82 6.52
CA ASP A 398 24.06 9.78 7.25
C ASP A 398 23.21 11.01 7.62
N VAL A 399 23.04 11.24 8.92
CA VAL A 399 22.19 12.33 9.47
C VAL A 399 22.71 13.74 9.20
N THR A 400 23.90 13.87 8.62
CA THR A 400 24.46 15.17 8.20
C THR A 400 23.83 15.71 6.91
N PHE A 401 23.12 14.84 6.16
CA PHE A 401 22.39 15.21 4.94
C PHE A 401 20.88 15.26 5.19
N ASP A 402 20.21 16.15 4.48
CA ASP A 402 18.74 16.27 4.52
C ASP A 402 18.11 15.48 3.37
N PHE A 403 17.74 14.22 3.64
CA PHE A 403 17.07 13.35 2.69
C PHE A 403 15.57 13.69 2.45
N THR A 404 15.05 14.75 3.07
CA THR A 404 13.73 15.28 2.70
C THR A 404 13.75 16.01 1.37
N GLN A 405 14.95 16.27 0.85
CA GLN A 405 15.23 16.90 -0.45
C GLN A 405 16.15 15.97 -1.25
N PRO A 406 16.20 16.10 -2.58
CA PRO A 406 17.17 15.37 -3.37
C PRO A 406 18.61 15.66 -2.89
N VAL A 407 19.38 14.61 -2.65
CA VAL A 407 20.79 14.70 -2.19
C VAL A 407 21.76 14.59 -3.35
N ASP A 408 23.02 15.01 -3.15
CA ASP A 408 24.07 14.94 -4.16
C ASP A 408 24.49 13.49 -4.44
N GLY A 409 24.04 12.92 -5.56
CA GLY A 409 24.35 11.55 -5.99
C GLY A 409 25.82 11.33 -6.39
N SER A 410 26.60 12.41 -6.56
CA SER A 410 28.04 12.27 -6.80
C SER A 410 28.85 12.02 -5.53
N ASN A 411 28.26 12.23 -4.35
CA ASN A 411 28.90 12.05 -3.05
C ASN A 411 28.61 10.66 -2.48
N PRO A 412 29.61 9.74 -2.36
CA PRO A 412 29.38 8.40 -1.80
C PRO A 412 28.85 8.37 -0.36
N ALA A 413 28.97 9.48 0.39
CA ALA A 413 28.44 9.54 1.75
C ALA A 413 26.90 9.68 1.81
N THR A 414 26.25 9.96 0.68
CA THR A 414 24.79 9.99 0.58
C THR A 414 24.17 8.62 0.28
N ASP A 415 24.97 7.60 -0.03
CA ASP A 415 24.46 6.24 -0.24
C ASP A 415 23.80 5.67 1.01
N TRP A 416 22.79 4.82 0.80
CA TRP A 416 22.23 4.03 1.87
C TRP A 416 23.28 3.07 2.45
N GLN A 417 23.43 3.08 3.76
CA GLN A 417 24.33 2.21 4.51
C GLN A 417 23.64 0.88 4.93
N GLY A 418 22.73 0.39 4.10
CA GLY A 418 21.88 -0.75 4.36
C GLY A 418 20.53 -0.35 4.95
N LEU A 419 19.83 -1.30 5.57
CA LEU A 419 18.52 -1.09 6.21
C LEU A 419 18.65 -1.23 7.72
N HIS A 420 17.82 -0.49 8.46
CA HIS A 420 17.64 -0.74 9.87
C HIS A 420 17.05 -2.13 10.10
N THR A 421 17.49 -2.81 11.16
CA THR A 421 16.84 -4.04 11.64
C THR A 421 15.54 -3.70 12.34
N VAL A 422 14.68 -4.71 12.57
CA VAL A 422 13.42 -4.49 13.31
C VAL A 422 13.68 -3.93 14.72
N GLU A 423 14.80 -4.32 15.35
CA GLU A 423 15.18 -3.80 16.67
C GLU A 423 15.73 -2.37 16.64
N GLU A 424 16.32 -1.95 15.53
CA GLU A 424 16.80 -0.57 15.34
C GLU A 424 15.67 0.38 14.93
N ASN A 425 14.56 -0.15 14.41
CA ASN A 425 13.34 0.61 14.12
C ASN A 425 12.55 0.88 15.41
N ILE A 426 11.58 1.77 15.33
CA ILE A 426 10.64 1.97 16.43
C ILE A 426 9.80 0.70 16.60
N LEU A 427 10.01 0.02 17.69
CA LEU A 427 9.31 -1.19 18.09
C LEU A 427 8.79 -1.03 19.52
N LEU A 428 7.48 -1.18 19.73
CA LEU A 428 6.86 -1.18 21.04
C LEU A 428 6.22 -2.54 21.29
N LEU A 429 6.62 -3.21 22.38
CA LEU A 429 6.10 -4.51 22.77
C LEU A 429 5.58 -4.45 24.21
N ASN A 430 4.32 -4.87 24.42
CA ASN A 430 3.69 -5.02 25.72
C ASN A 430 3.91 -3.81 26.65
N PRO A 431 3.50 -2.59 26.25
CA PRO A 431 3.66 -1.43 27.13
C PRO A 431 2.89 -1.60 28.43
N GLU A 432 3.40 -1.05 29.53
CA GLU A 432 2.85 -1.27 30.88
C GLU A 432 1.40 -0.77 31.07
N ASN A 433 0.97 0.23 30.28
CA ASN A 433 -0.42 0.69 30.26
C ASN A 433 -1.39 -0.34 29.66
N GLY A 434 -0.89 -1.44 29.06
CA GLY A 434 -1.70 -2.54 28.54
C GLY A 434 -2.46 -2.25 27.26
N TRP A 435 -2.15 -1.16 26.56
CA TRP A 435 -2.70 -0.85 25.23
C TRP A 435 -1.73 -0.01 24.41
N LEU A 436 -1.92 -0.05 23.10
CA LEU A 436 -1.23 0.82 22.14
C LEU A 436 -2.15 1.14 20.95
N GLN A 437 -1.89 2.25 20.29
CA GLN A 437 -2.65 2.70 19.14
C GLN A 437 -1.75 3.28 18.04
N ASN A 438 -2.24 3.26 16.83
CA ASN A 438 -1.80 4.12 15.75
C ASN A 438 -3.00 4.52 14.88
N CYS A 439 -3.24 5.82 14.79
CA CYS A 439 -4.26 6.43 13.95
C CYS A 439 -3.61 7.27 12.82
N ASN A 440 -2.55 6.77 12.19
CA ASN A 440 -1.64 7.52 11.31
C ASN A 440 -1.00 8.72 12.04
N SER A 441 -0.85 8.60 13.33
CA SER A 441 -0.25 9.57 14.23
C SER A 441 1.19 9.18 14.56
N THR A 442 1.89 10.08 15.21
CA THR A 442 3.28 9.84 15.63
C THR A 442 3.41 8.59 16.51
N PRO A 443 4.42 7.74 16.32
CA PRO A 443 4.67 6.61 17.20
C PRO A 443 5.04 7.01 18.63
N TYR A 444 5.44 8.27 18.83
CA TYR A 444 5.91 8.80 20.12
C TYR A 444 4.77 9.09 21.12
N THR A 445 3.52 8.84 20.73
CA THR A 445 2.33 8.91 21.58
C THR A 445 1.52 7.61 21.57
N ALA A 446 2.01 6.56 20.93
CA ALA A 446 1.28 5.30 20.72
C ALA A 446 0.78 4.64 22.02
N ALA A 447 1.45 4.87 23.18
CA ALA A 447 1.12 4.29 24.49
C ALA A 447 1.39 5.28 25.65
N LEU A 448 1.06 6.56 25.47
CA LEU A 448 1.34 7.64 26.45
C LEU A 448 2.81 7.68 26.89
N GLN A 449 3.07 7.72 28.22
CA GLN A 449 4.42 7.76 28.80
C GLN A 449 5.26 6.50 28.52
N TYR A 450 4.66 5.42 28.04
CA TYR A 450 5.33 4.18 27.66
C TYR A 450 5.67 4.13 26.17
N SER A 451 5.38 5.18 25.43
CA SER A 451 5.73 5.32 24.02
C SER A 451 7.24 5.42 23.83
N PRO A 452 7.76 5.04 22.65
CA PRO A 452 9.13 5.32 22.24
C PRO A 452 9.45 6.82 22.34
N LYS A 453 10.71 7.20 22.50
CA LYS A 453 11.12 8.60 22.60
C LYS A 453 11.86 9.05 21.35
N PRO A 454 11.57 10.25 20.81
CA PRO A 454 12.21 10.75 19.58
C PRO A 454 13.75 10.80 19.68
N GLU A 455 14.28 11.10 20.86
CA GLU A 455 15.72 11.21 21.10
C GLU A 455 16.48 9.88 21.01
N ASP A 456 15.79 8.75 21.04
CA ASP A 456 16.40 7.42 20.93
C ASP A 456 16.64 6.98 19.46
N TYR A 457 16.15 7.76 18.49
CA TYR A 457 16.15 7.40 17.07
C TYR A 457 16.73 8.49 16.17
N PRO A 458 17.27 8.15 14.99
CA PRO A 458 17.64 9.15 13.98
C PRO A 458 16.44 10.03 13.59
N VAL A 459 16.69 11.28 13.25
CA VAL A 459 15.64 12.28 12.93
C VAL A 459 14.75 11.89 11.75
N TYR A 460 15.23 11.03 10.86
CA TYR A 460 14.49 10.52 9.71
C TYR A 460 13.61 9.30 10.03
N MET A 461 13.72 8.72 11.25
CA MET A 461 13.03 7.46 11.59
C MET A 461 11.51 7.60 11.50
N SER A 462 10.94 8.71 11.96
CA SER A 462 9.53 9.01 11.81
C SER A 462 9.31 10.51 11.56
N LYS A 463 8.45 10.80 10.59
CA LYS A 463 7.98 12.16 10.28
C LYS A 463 6.49 12.34 10.59
N ASP A 464 5.84 11.27 11.06
CA ASP A 464 4.44 11.29 11.43
C ASP A 464 4.20 12.29 12.58
N GLN A 465 3.21 13.15 12.41
CA GLN A 465 2.80 14.13 13.39
C GLN A 465 1.62 13.58 14.20
N GLU A 466 1.37 14.19 15.36
CA GLU A 466 0.14 13.92 16.10
C GLU A 466 -1.07 14.46 15.34
N ASN A 467 -2.21 13.79 15.49
CA ASN A 467 -3.48 14.21 14.92
C ASN A 467 -4.64 14.01 15.89
N PHE A 468 -5.80 14.60 15.58
CA PHE A 468 -6.95 14.55 16.48
C PHE A 468 -7.52 13.16 16.70
N ARG A 469 -7.39 12.24 15.72
CA ARG A 469 -7.81 10.84 15.88
C ARG A 469 -6.92 10.12 16.90
N GLY A 470 -5.60 10.32 16.82
CA GLY A 470 -4.64 9.79 17.80
C GLY A 470 -4.90 10.32 19.21
N VAL A 471 -5.11 11.63 19.35
CA VAL A 471 -5.45 12.27 20.64
C VAL A 471 -6.75 11.70 21.21
N HIS A 472 -7.78 11.52 20.36
CA HIS A 472 -9.06 10.95 20.78
C HIS A 472 -8.93 9.49 21.22
N ALA A 473 -8.24 8.66 20.41
CA ALA A 473 -7.98 7.28 20.76
C ALA A 473 -7.25 7.13 22.10
N ILE A 474 -6.23 7.96 22.34
CA ILE A 474 -5.49 8.01 23.62
C ILE A 474 -6.42 8.35 24.77
N SER A 475 -7.29 9.36 24.62
CA SER A 475 -8.25 9.76 25.66
C SER A 475 -9.17 8.60 26.04
N LEU A 476 -9.78 7.94 25.05
CA LEU A 476 -10.67 6.80 25.26
C LEU A 476 -9.94 5.60 25.89
N LEU A 477 -8.76 5.26 25.37
CA LEU A 477 -7.97 4.14 25.86
C LEU A 477 -7.43 4.34 27.28
N SER A 478 -7.25 5.58 27.72
CA SER A 478 -6.81 5.88 29.09
C SER A 478 -7.88 5.56 30.14
N GLU A 479 -9.14 5.41 29.74
CA GLU A 479 -10.28 5.16 30.62
C GLU A 479 -10.80 3.72 30.54
N ILE A 480 -10.25 2.87 29.65
CA ILE A 480 -10.73 1.50 29.52
C ILE A 480 -10.49 0.67 30.79
N ASN A 481 -11.49 -0.14 31.11
CA ASN A 481 -11.40 -1.11 32.20
C ASN A 481 -12.32 -2.30 31.90
N GLN A 482 -11.74 -3.51 31.78
CA GLN A 482 -12.47 -4.76 31.55
C GLN A 482 -13.45 -4.70 30.36
N ILE A 483 -12.92 -4.28 29.20
CA ILE A 483 -13.68 -4.14 27.95
C ILE A 483 -13.95 -5.51 27.32
N ASP A 484 -15.06 -5.67 26.60
CA ASP A 484 -15.37 -6.80 25.73
C ASP A 484 -15.47 -6.34 24.26
N LEU A 485 -15.86 -7.22 23.34
CA LEU A 485 -15.99 -6.87 21.91
C LEU A 485 -17.00 -5.75 21.69
N ASP A 486 -18.15 -5.78 22.37
CA ASP A 486 -19.16 -4.73 22.24
C ASP A 486 -18.62 -3.37 22.75
N GLY A 487 -17.85 -3.42 23.83
CA GLY A 487 -17.14 -2.24 24.35
C GLY A 487 -16.10 -1.70 23.36
N LEU A 488 -15.34 -2.57 22.71
CA LEU A 488 -14.38 -2.15 21.67
C LEU A 488 -15.09 -1.55 20.44
N ILE A 489 -16.22 -2.12 20.03
CA ILE A 489 -17.07 -1.56 18.95
C ILE A 489 -17.58 -0.17 19.36
N THR A 490 -18.06 -0.02 20.59
CA THR A 490 -18.52 1.28 21.12
C THR A 490 -17.41 2.31 21.12
N LEU A 491 -16.21 1.93 21.56
CA LEU A 491 -15.03 2.80 21.55
C LEU A 491 -14.66 3.22 20.11
N ALA A 492 -14.68 2.28 19.17
CA ALA A 492 -14.36 2.55 17.76
C ALA A 492 -15.35 3.49 17.06
N HIS A 493 -16.58 3.60 17.59
CA HIS A 493 -17.65 4.45 17.06
C HIS A 493 -17.99 5.62 17.99
N ASP A 494 -17.07 6.01 18.88
CA ASP A 494 -17.31 7.18 19.72
C ASP A 494 -17.50 8.44 18.85
N PRO A 495 -18.61 9.18 19.03
CA PRO A 495 -18.97 10.27 18.13
C PRO A 495 -18.30 11.62 18.46
N PHE A 496 -17.46 11.71 19.48
CA PHE A 496 -16.85 12.96 19.91
C PHE A 496 -15.80 13.47 18.92
N LEU A 497 -15.78 14.78 18.67
CA LEU A 497 -14.94 15.45 17.68
C LEU A 497 -13.98 16.46 18.36
N PRO A 498 -12.82 16.02 18.89
CA PRO A 498 -11.90 16.88 19.65
C PRO A 498 -11.32 18.04 18.81
N ALA A 499 -11.27 17.90 17.48
CA ALA A 499 -10.86 18.99 16.61
C ALA A 499 -11.79 20.20 16.72
N PHE A 500 -13.08 19.98 16.84
CA PHE A 500 -14.05 21.05 16.98
C PHE A 500 -14.16 21.58 18.41
N GLU A 501 -13.90 20.74 19.41
CA GLU A 501 -13.71 21.22 20.80
C GLU A 501 -12.56 22.24 20.88
N ALA A 502 -11.49 22.02 20.12
CA ALA A 502 -10.38 22.96 20.03
C ALA A 502 -10.69 24.23 19.20
N LEU A 503 -11.46 24.09 18.12
CA LEU A 503 -11.66 25.15 17.13
C LEU A 503 -12.84 26.10 17.46
N ILE A 504 -13.97 25.56 17.90
CA ILE A 504 -15.23 26.32 18.04
C ILE A 504 -15.18 27.39 19.15
N PRO A 505 -14.56 27.17 20.33
CA PRO A 505 -14.45 28.21 21.36
C PRO A 505 -13.75 29.49 20.85
N GLY A 506 -12.73 29.33 20.00
CA GLY A 506 -12.04 30.46 19.38
C GLY A 506 -12.95 31.25 18.43
N LEU A 507 -13.77 30.56 17.62
CA LEU A 507 -14.77 31.17 16.74
C LEU A 507 -15.82 31.96 17.55
N VAL A 508 -16.38 31.34 18.60
CA VAL A 508 -17.38 31.96 19.47
C VAL A 508 -16.81 33.21 20.14
N SER A 509 -15.58 33.13 20.68
CA SER A 509 -14.90 34.29 21.29
C SER A 509 -14.65 35.42 20.30
N ALA A 510 -14.22 35.11 19.09
CA ALA A 510 -14.00 36.11 18.03
C ALA A 510 -15.32 36.78 17.62
N PHE A 511 -16.41 36.01 17.53
CA PHE A 511 -17.73 36.52 17.24
C PHE A 511 -18.24 37.50 18.32
N ASP A 512 -18.10 37.14 19.60
CA ASP A 512 -18.51 37.98 20.72
C ASP A 512 -17.80 39.34 20.74
N GLN A 513 -16.57 39.40 20.24
CA GLN A 513 -15.74 40.60 20.14
C GLN A 513 -16.03 41.46 18.89
N TRP A 514 -16.65 40.90 17.86
CA TRP A 514 -16.80 41.56 16.56
C TRP A 514 -17.84 42.70 16.53
N GLY A 515 -18.85 42.65 17.36
CA GLY A 515 -19.77 43.78 17.62
C GLY A 515 -20.79 44.14 16.52
N GLN A 516 -20.83 43.45 15.36
CA GLN A 516 -21.74 43.74 14.24
C GLN A 516 -22.41 42.47 13.66
N PRO A 517 -22.98 41.56 14.46
CA PRO A 517 -23.58 40.35 13.95
C PRO A 517 -24.95 40.59 13.27
N SER A 518 -25.23 39.84 12.18
CA SER A 518 -26.59 39.70 11.66
C SER A 518 -27.41 38.74 12.55
N GLY A 519 -28.75 38.80 12.40
CA GLY A 519 -29.63 37.87 13.14
C GLY A 519 -29.36 36.40 12.81
N GLU A 520 -29.04 36.07 11.55
CA GLU A 520 -28.68 34.70 11.13
C GLU A 520 -27.37 34.25 11.73
N MET A 521 -26.34 35.10 11.80
CA MET A 521 -25.07 34.79 12.41
C MET A 521 -25.21 34.55 13.91
N ASN A 522 -26.03 35.33 14.61
CA ASN A 522 -26.33 35.10 16.02
C ASN A 522 -26.94 33.72 16.23
N ALA A 523 -27.92 33.32 15.39
CA ALA A 523 -28.55 32.01 15.50
C ALA A 523 -27.56 30.88 15.25
N ALA A 524 -26.70 31.01 14.24
CA ALA A 524 -25.66 29.99 13.92
C ALA A 524 -24.65 29.84 15.07
N ILE A 525 -24.16 30.94 15.61
CA ILE A 525 -23.18 30.88 16.74
C ILE A 525 -23.84 30.32 18.01
N GLU A 526 -25.11 30.59 18.26
CA GLU A 526 -25.79 30.03 19.43
C GLU A 526 -25.98 28.51 19.33
N VAL A 527 -26.20 27.98 18.13
CA VAL A 527 -26.21 26.53 17.88
C VAL A 527 -24.83 25.91 18.16
N LEU A 528 -23.74 26.54 17.72
CA LEU A 528 -22.38 26.07 17.98
C LEU A 528 -21.98 26.20 19.46
N ARG A 529 -22.49 27.24 20.16
CA ARG A 529 -22.21 27.46 21.60
C ARG A 529 -22.80 26.38 22.49
N GLN A 530 -23.92 25.78 22.08
CA GLN A 530 -24.65 24.74 22.82
C GLN A 530 -24.26 23.31 22.37
N TRP A 531 -23.37 23.18 21.40
CA TRP A 531 -23.00 21.90 20.84
C TRP A 531 -22.08 21.12 21.79
N ASP A 532 -22.33 19.82 21.92
CA ASP A 532 -21.57 18.86 22.72
C ASP A 532 -20.34 18.27 22.00
N PHE A 533 -20.01 18.80 20.82
CA PHE A 533 -18.93 18.34 19.94
C PHE A 533 -19.06 16.90 19.46
N LYS A 534 -20.29 16.38 19.40
CA LYS A 534 -20.56 15.04 18.88
C LYS A 534 -21.19 15.09 17.49
N THR A 535 -20.81 14.10 16.66
CA THR A 535 -21.44 13.90 15.37
C THR A 535 -22.73 13.08 15.53
N SER A 536 -23.76 13.43 14.74
CA SER A 536 -24.94 12.60 14.52
C SER A 536 -25.61 13.04 13.20
N GLU A 537 -26.46 12.19 12.66
CA GLU A 537 -27.20 12.47 11.41
C GLU A 537 -28.10 13.70 11.51
N ASP A 538 -28.59 14.02 12.69
CA ASP A 538 -29.47 15.17 12.96
C ASP A 538 -28.73 16.41 13.49
N SER A 539 -27.40 16.38 13.63
CA SER A 539 -26.64 17.48 14.23
C SER A 539 -26.49 18.68 13.27
N VAL A 540 -27.30 19.70 13.47
CA VAL A 540 -27.15 21.00 12.79
C VAL A 540 -25.84 21.68 13.19
N ALA A 541 -25.43 21.58 14.44
CA ALA A 541 -24.18 22.13 14.93
C ALA A 541 -22.96 21.52 14.22
N MET A 542 -22.93 20.20 14.06
CA MET A 542 -21.86 19.51 13.33
C MET A 542 -21.79 19.96 11.86
N THR A 543 -22.95 20.11 11.19
CA THR A 543 -23.02 20.60 9.82
C THR A 543 -22.44 22.02 9.69
N LEU A 544 -22.80 22.93 10.59
CA LEU A 544 -22.24 24.29 10.64
C LEU A 544 -20.74 24.28 10.90
N ALA A 545 -20.29 23.47 11.87
CA ALA A 545 -18.89 23.34 12.21
C ALA A 545 -18.07 22.77 11.04
N HIS A 546 -18.60 21.79 10.30
CA HIS A 546 -17.98 21.23 9.11
C HIS A 546 -17.70 22.30 8.06
N PHE A 547 -18.70 23.10 7.69
CA PHE A 547 -18.51 24.20 6.73
C PHE A 547 -17.52 25.25 7.23
N TYR A 548 -17.56 25.60 8.50
CA TYR A 548 -16.61 26.54 9.09
C TYR A 548 -15.17 25.97 9.02
N GLY A 549 -14.97 24.73 9.43
CA GLY A 549 -13.67 24.08 9.41
C GLY A 549 -13.09 23.96 8.02
N THR A 550 -13.90 23.60 7.01
CA THR A 550 -13.47 23.55 5.59
C THR A 550 -12.97 24.92 5.13
N LEU A 551 -13.74 26.00 5.41
CA LEU A 551 -13.34 27.37 5.06
C LEU A 551 -12.11 27.83 5.83
N TYR A 552 -11.99 27.44 7.09
CA TYR A 552 -10.85 27.76 7.93
C TYR A 552 -9.57 27.10 7.42
N GLY A 553 -9.63 25.79 7.11
CA GLY A 553 -8.51 25.03 6.56
C GLY A 553 -8.01 25.58 5.22
N THR A 554 -8.90 25.99 4.33
CA THR A 554 -8.53 26.52 3.00
C THR A 554 -8.01 27.97 3.02
N LYS A 555 -8.47 28.80 3.96
CA LYS A 555 -8.13 30.24 4.02
C LYS A 555 -7.18 30.59 5.16
N GLY A 556 -7.11 29.77 6.21
CA GLY A 556 -6.40 30.07 7.46
C GLY A 556 -4.97 29.59 7.54
N GLN A 557 -4.40 29.02 6.49
CA GLN A 557 -3.06 28.42 6.47
C GLN A 557 -1.91 29.33 6.94
N ALA A 558 -2.13 30.62 7.12
CA ALA A 558 -1.06 31.55 7.51
C ALA A 558 -0.83 31.66 9.03
N THR A 559 -1.69 31.17 9.91
CA THR A 559 -1.59 31.49 11.35
C THR A 559 -1.60 30.28 12.30
N PHE A 560 -1.88 29.07 11.83
CA PHE A 560 -1.92 27.86 12.66
C PHE A 560 -0.64 27.01 12.57
N CYS A 561 0.46 27.61 12.16
CA CYS A 561 1.77 26.95 11.99
C CYS A 561 2.42 26.40 13.28
N HIS A 562 1.77 26.47 14.44
CA HIS A 562 2.31 25.93 15.70
C HIS A 562 1.53 24.74 16.28
N VAL A 563 0.35 24.43 15.71
CA VAL A 563 -0.33 23.16 15.95
C VAL A 563 -0.55 22.55 14.57
N ARG A 564 0.46 21.84 14.06
CA ARG A 564 0.43 21.18 12.76
C ARG A 564 -0.46 19.93 12.81
N TYR A 565 -1.75 20.16 12.89
CA TYR A 565 -2.72 19.14 12.57
C TYR A 565 -3.12 19.37 11.09
N GLY A 566 -2.87 18.40 10.24
CA GLY A 566 -3.26 18.48 8.84
C GLY A 566 -4.76 18.78 8.73
N THR A 567 -5.16 19.66 7.82
CA THR A 567 -6.56 20.03 7.59
C THR A 567 -7.46 18.83 7.25
N HIS A 568 -6.88 17.72 6.81
CA HIS A 568 -7.58 16.46 6.54
C HIS A 568 -8.11 15.78 7.80
N ASP A 569 -7.44 15.93 8.95
CA ASP A 569 -7.86 15.27 10.20
C ASP A 569 -9.02 15.98 10.90
N LEU A 570 -9.38 17.20 10.48
CA LEU A 570 -10.52 17.95 11.04
C LEU A 570 -11.89 17.37 10.62
N PHE A 571 -11.98 16.60 9.54
CA PHE A 571 -13.26 16.25 8.91
C PHE A 571 -13.59 14.75 8.87
N TRP A 572 -12.64 13.86 9.19
CA TRP A 572 -12.82 12.42 9.03
C TRP A 572 -12.46 11.67 10.33
N GLN A 573 -13.27 11.85 11.33
CA GLN A 573 -13.32 10.98 12.52
C GLN A 573 -14.47 10.00 12.39
#